data_b191731402c8e2e2ec6e72df523c5c69
#
_entry.id   b191731402c8e2e2ec6e72df523c5c69
#
_cell.length_a   1.000
_cell.length_b   1.000
_cell.length_c   1.000
_cell.angle_alpha   90.00
_cell.angle_beta   90.00
_cell.angle_gamma   90.00
#
_symmetry.space_group_name_H-M   'P 1'
#
loop_
_entity.id
_entity.type
_entity.pdbx_description
1 polymer ?
#
loop_
_entity_poly.entity_id
_entity_poly.type
_entity_poly.pdbx_seq_one_letter_code
_entity_poly.pdbx_strand_id
1 'polypeptide(L)'
;SGKRVFATGVRNTLGLTLHPVTGELWANNNGHDKQGRSSPPEWIDVIREGDFLGAPYVNSFQVWNDFSIERYARLLPITAADSLLAARQKKPVALVPAHYAPMGLHFYTGQQFPEQFRNMAFVAFRAGKAKNSSHPGYNVSALFSEPDGSNARIGEFVNGFQTGTTERSLWGRPVGLTTDREGSLYIGSDSRTEVILKMTYSVLGGSWEHNLPDVLTAGVTSLSV
;
A
#
# COMPACT_ATOMS: atom_id res chain seq x y z
N SER A 1 -18.52 18.44 -20.77
CA SER A 1 -17.98 17.44 -19.82
C SER A 1 -17.73 18.13 -18.48
N GLY A 2 -18.53 17.81 -17.48
CA GLY A 2 -18.39 18.40 -16.15
C GLY A 2 -17.31 17.65 -15.34
N LYS A 3 -16.41 18.41 -14.72
CA LYS A 3 -15.55 17.86 -13.65
C LYS A 3 -16.41 17.71 -12.40
N ARG A 4 -16.29 16.55 -11.71
CA ARG A 4 -16.92 16.35 -10.41
C ARG A 4 -15.93 15.76 -9.43
N VAL A 5 -16.09 16.07 -8.15
CA VAL A 5 -15.33 15.43 -7.07
C VAL A 5 -15.97 14.07 -6.80
N PHE A 6 -15.18 13.01 -6.82
CA PHE A 6 -15.64 11.64 -6.57
C PHE A 6 -15.60 11.30 -5.07
N ALA A 7 -14.47 11.57 -4.43
CA ALA A 7 -14.25 11.38 -2.99
C ALA A 7 -13.36 12.49 -2.45
N THR A 8 -13.37 12.70 -1.14
CA THR A 8 -12.60 13.76 -0.48
C THR A 8 -11.81 13.21 0.71
N GLY A 9 -10.96 14.05 1.31
CA GLY A 9 -10.22 13.65 2.50
C GLY A 9 -9.00 12.78 2.24
N VAL A 10 -8.50 12.70 1.01
CA VAL A 10 -7.20 12.09 0.69
C VAL A 10 -6.07 13.08 0.96
N ARG A 11 -4.92 12.56 1.40
CA ARG A 11 -3.72 13.39 1.61
C ARG A 11 -2.73 13.25 0.46
N ASN A 12 -2.28 12.04 0.18
CA ASN A 12 -1.28 11.74 -0.84
C ASN A 12 -1.50 10.34 -1.39
N THR A 13 -2.41 10.24 -2.34
CA THR A 13 -2.75 9.01 -3.05
C THR A 13 -1.89 8.88 -4.29
N LEU A 14 -1.19 7.77 -4.43
CA LEU A 14 -0.27 7.50 -5.54
C LEU A 14 -0.69 6.26 -6.34
N GLY A 15 -1.18 5.23 -5.67
CA GLY A 15 -1.72 4.04 -6.32
C GLY A 15 -3.24 4.15 -6.49
N LEU A 16 -3.70 4.00 -7.73
CA LEU A 16 -5.11 3.92 -8.11
C LEU A 16 -5.29 2.75 -9.07
N THR A 17 -6.29 1.93 -8.82
CA THR A 17 -6.60 0.79 -9.69
C THR A 17 -8.07 0.41 -9.57
N LEU A 18 -8.60 -0.29 -10.56
CA LEU A 18 -9.94 -0.87 -10.50
C LEU A 18 -9.86 -2.33 -10.10
N HIS A 19 -10.74 -2.76 -9.22
CA HIS A 19 -10.85 -4.17 -8.85
C HIS A 19 -11.35 -4.99 -10.07
N PRO A 20 -10.67 -6.07 -10.45
CA PRO A 20 -10.93 -6.75 -11.72
C PRO A 20 -12.31 -7.42 -11.81
N VAL A 21 -12.92 -7.73 -10.67
CA VAL A 21 -14.23 -8.40 -10.61
C VAL A 21 -15.36 -7.41 -10.39
N THR A 22 -15.21 -6.47 -9.42
CA THR A 22 -16.28 -5.54 -9.05
C THR A 22 -16.25 -4.24 -9.84
N GLY A 23 -15.11 -3.88 -10.44
CA GLY A 23 -14.91 -2.58 -11.09
C GLY A 23 -14.81 -1.41 -10.11
N GLU A 24 -14.84 -1.64 -8.81
CA GLU A 24 -14.70 -0.58 -7.80
C GLU A 24 -13.28 0.00 -7.80
N LEU A 25 -13.21 1.31 -7.55
CA LEU A 25 -11.94 2.03 -7.45
C LEU A 25 -11.25 1.70 -6.12
N TRP A 26 -9.99 1.30 -6.19
CA TRP A 26 -9.12 1.13 -5.03
C TRP A 26 -7.99 2.14 -5.05
N ALA A 27 -7.59 2.57 -3.87
CA ALA A 27 -6.52 3.54 -3.68
C ALA A 27 -5.68 3.20 -2.46
N ASN A 28 -4.46 3.71 -2.46
CA ASN A 28 -3.64 3.81 -1.25
C ASN A 28 -3.38 5.26 -0.89
N ASN A 29 -2.95 5.53 0.34
CA ASN A 29 -2.65 6.88 0.78
C ASN A 29 -1.49 6.91 1.77
N ASN A 30 -0.58 7.83 1.53
CA ASN A 30 0.57 8.07 2.38
C ASN A 30 0.24 9.03 3.52
N GLY A 31 0.68 8.68 4.73
CA GLY A 31 0.59 9.48 5.94
C GLY A 31 1.52 10.71 5.94
N HIS A 32 1.44 11.52 6.98
CA HIS A 32 2.29 12.70 7.15
C HIS A 32 3.58 12.36 7.90
N ASP A 33 4.74 12.75 7.35
CA ASP A 33 6.06 12.34 7.85
C ASP A 33 6.41 12.85 9.25
N LYS A 34 5.73 13.88 9.76
CA LYS A 34 6.09 14.59 10.98
C LYS A 34 5.22 14.27 12.20
N GLN A 35 4.35 13.27 12.13
CA GLN A 35 3.48 12.90 13.24
C GLN A 35 4.08 11.80 14.17
N GLY A 36 5.37 11.51 14.04
CA GLY A 36 6.07 10.53 14.83
C GLY A 36 6.53 9.29 14.06
N ARG A 37 7.22 8.38 14.73
CA ARG A 37 7.83 7.19 14.12
C ARG A 37 6.81 6.15 13.67
N SER A 38 5.73 5.99 14.41
CA SER A 38 4.70 4.97 14.22
C SER A 38 3.34 5.59 13.89
N SER A 39 3.31 6.88 13.59
CA SER A 39 2.07 7.60 13.29
C SER A 39 2.29 8.59 12.13
N PRO A 40 1.28 8.79 11.28
CA PRO A 40 0.06 7.99 11.22
C PRO A 40 0.27 6.70 10.44
N PRO A 41 -0.41 5.60 10.77
CA PRO A 41 -0.59 4.50 9.84
C PRO A 41 -1.10 4.97 8.49
N GLU A 42 -0.63 4.34 7.44
CA GLU A 42 -1.09 4.58 6.07
C GLU A 42 -2.20 3.59 5.72
N TRP A 43 -2.90 3.79 4.60
CA TRP A 43 -4.03 2.93 4.31
C TRP A 43 -4.15 2.53 2.84
N ILE A 44 -4.85 1.41 2.64
CA ILE A 44 -5.34 0.93 1.35
C ILE A 44 -6.85 0.76 1.50
N ASP A 45 -7.62 1.23 0.52
CA ASP A 45 -9.07 1.25 0.64
C ASP A 45 -9.78 1.16 -0.71
N VAL A 46 -11.02 0.67 -0.68
CA VAL A 46 -11.98 0.80 -1.77
C VAL A 46 -12.66 2.16 -1.66
N ILE A 47 -12.68 2.92 -2.74
CA ILE A 47 -13.18 4.30 -2.76
C ILE A 47 -14.50 4.34 -3.49
N ARG A 48 -15.53 4.87 -2.83
CA ARG A 48 -16.88 5.06 -3.40
C ARG A 48 -17.22 6.54 -3.53
N GLU A 49 -18.18 6.81 -4.38
CA GLU A 49 -18.63 8.20 -4.58
C GLU A 49 -19.19 8.78 -3.28
N GLY A 50 -18.71 9.97 -2.93
CA GLY A 50 -19.09 10.67 -1.70
C GLY A 50 -18.30 10.29 -0.45
N ASP A 51 -17.34 9.35 -0.55
CA ASP A 51 -16.49 8.98 0.59
C ASP A 51 -15.68 10.18 1.11
N PHE A 52 -15.53 10.23 2.43
CA PHE A 52 -14.59 11.11 3.12
C PHE A 52 -13.51 10.26 3.81
N LEU A 53 -12.25 10.45 3.42
CA LEU A 53 -11.12 9.60 3.82
C LEU A 53 -10.29 10.20 4.98
N GLY A 54 -10.72 11.32 5.56
CA GLY A 54 -10.20 11.87 6.82
C GLY A 54 -9.40 13.15 6.72
N ALA A 55 -8.55 13.33 5.72
CA ALA A 55 -7.73 14.53 5.62
C ALA A 55 -8.60 15.79 5.35
N PRO A 56 -8.26 16.94 5.94
CA PRO A 56 -7.05 17.22 6.72
C PRO A 56 -7.22 17.00 8.24
N TYR A 57 -8.37 16.62 8.73
CA TYR A 57 -8.72 16.61 10.16
C TYR A 57 -8.20 15.37 10.89
N VAL A 58 -8.47 14.22 10.34
CA VAL A 58 -8.15 12.92 10.93
C VAL A 58 -7.34 12.05 9.97
N ASN A 59 -6.66 11.07 10.52
CA ASN A 59 -5.86 10.08 9.80
C ASN A 59 -6.22 8.66 10.27
N SER A 60 -5.61 7.64 9.68
CA SER A 60 -5.81 6.23 10.01
C SER A 60 -7.29 5.87 10.03
N PHE A 61 -7.89 5.81 11.22
CA PHE A 61 -9.34 5.78 11.39
C PHE A 61 -9.74 6.61 12.60
N GLN A 62 -10.32 7.79 12.34
CA GLN A 62 -10.82 8.76 13.34
C GLN A 62 -9.79 9.23 14.38
N VAL A 63 -8.49 9.18 14.03
CA VAL A 63 -7.42 9.72 14.86
C VAL A 63 -7.14 11.15 14.39
N TRP A 64 -7.34 12.13 15.28
CA TRP A 64 -7.06 13.54 14.99
C TRP A 64 -5.59 13.76 14.65
N ASN A 65 -5.34 14.59 13.65
CA ASN A 65 -3.99 15.02 13.34
C ASN A 65 -3.39 15.85 14.48
N ASP A 66 -2.07 15.84 14.58
CA ASP A 66 -1.34 16.65 15.57
C ASP A 66 -1.38 18.14 15.15
N PHE A 67 -2.21 18.91 15.84
CA PHE A 67 -2.37 20.35 15.58
C PHE A 67 -1.18 21.21 16.06
N SER A 68 -0.16 20.66 16.69
CA SER A 68 1.11 21.34 16.89
C SER A 68 1.93 21.46 15.62
N ILE A 69 1.62 20.66 14.61
CA ILE A 69 2.26 20.73 13.28
C ILE A 69 1.66 21.89 12.50
N GLU A 70 2.51 22.80 12.01
CA GLU A 70 2.13 24.04 11.32
C GLU A 70 1.02 23.83 10.25
N ARG A 71 1.12 22.76 9.47
CA ARG A 71 0.13 22.43 8.45
C ARG A 71 -1.28 22.26 9.03
N TYR A 72 -1.39 21.60 10.18
CA TYR A 72 -2.66 21.30 10.83
C TYR A 72 -3.08 22.38 11.83
N ALA A 73 -2.13 23.12 12.41
CA ALA A 73 -2.43 24.27 13.27
C ALA A 73 -3.36 25.29 12.59
N ARG A 74 -3.28 25.40 11.27
CA ARG A 74 -4.13 26.30 10.47
C ARG A 74 -5.62 25.92 10.47
N LEU A 75 -5.96 24.73 10.92
CA LEU A 75 -7.35 24.25 11.04
C LEU A 75 -8.02 24.69 12.34
N LEU A 76 -7.25 25.22 13.28
CA LEU A 76 -7.76 25.67 14.57
C LEU A 76 -8.44 27.06 14.48
N PRO A 77 -9.52 27.32 15.25
CA PRO A 77 -10.19 26.36 16.12
C PRO A 77 -11.09 25.37 15.33
N ILE A 78 -11.10 24.11 15.77
CA ILE A 78 -11.99 23.09 15.18
C ILE A 78 -13.44 23.44 15.50
N THR A 79 -14.27 23.47 14.48
CA THR A 79 -15.70 23.77 14.60
C THR A 79 -16.53 22.48 14.79
N ALA A 80 -17.79 22.64 15.17
CA ALA A 80 -18.73 21.52 15.21
C ALA A 80 -18.92 20.88 13.83
N ALA A 81 -18.92 21.67 12.75
CA ALA A 81 -19.01 21.16 11.38
C ALA A 81 -17.78 20.32 11.00
N ASP A 82 -16.57 20.74 11.39
CA ASP A 82 -15.33 19.98 11.17
C ASP A 82 -15.37 18.64 11.91
N SER A 83 -15.86 18.66 13.16
CA SER A 83 -16.01 17.45 13.97
C SER A 83 -17.02 16.46 13.37
N LEU A 84 -18.15 16.97 12.86
CA LEU A 84 -19.13 16.14 12.16
C LEU A 84 -18.57 15.56 10.86
N LEU A 85 -17.78 16.33 10.13
CA LEU A 85 -17.11 15.84 8.92
C LEU A 85 -16.06 14.78 9.26
N ALA A 86 -15.23 15.02 10.29
CA ALA A 86 -14.24 14.05 10.76
C ALA A 86 -14.88 12.71 11.17
N ALA A 87 -16.03 12.76 11.85
CA ALA A 87 -16.80 11.58 12.26
C ALA A 87 -17.35 10.75 11.07
N ARG A 88 -17.44 11.35 9.89
CA ARG A 88 -17.86 10.65 8.65
C ARG A 88 -16.72 9.87 7.99
N GLN A 89 -15.50 9.93 8.54
CA GLN A 89 -14.39 9.20 7.94
C GLN A 89 -14.74 7.72 7.79
N LYS A 90 -14.63 7.23 6.57
CA LYS A 90 -14.78 5.81 6.26
C LYS A 90 -13.62 5.03 6.90
N LYS A 91 -13.94 3.86 7.46
CA LYS A 91 -12.91 2.94 7.95
C LYS A 91 -12.18 2.31 6.76
N PRO A 92 -10.85 2.44 6.67
CA PRO A 92 -10.09 1.81 5.60
C PRO A 92 -10.16 0.29 5.62
N VAL A 93 -10.02 -0.32 4.44
CA VAL A 93 -9.93 -1.79 4.28
C VAL A 93 -8.71 -2.34 5.01
N ALA A 94 -7.55 -1.70 4.84
CA ALA A 94 -6.32 -2.09 5.51
C ALA A 94 -5.54 -0.87 6.00
N LEU A 95 -5.04 -0.95 7.24
CA LEU A 95 -4.02 -0.04 7.76
C LEU A 95 -2.66 -0.72 7.66
N VAL A 96 -1.68 0.03 7.19
CA VAL A 96 -0.29 -0.40 7.11
C VAL A 96 0.58 0.49 8.00
N PRO A 97 1.73 0.01 8.45
CA PRO A 97 2.59 0.80 9.33
C PRO A 97 2.94 2.16 8.72
N ALA A 98 3.12 3.15 9.61
CA ALA A 98 3.55 4.49 9.22
C ALA A 98 4.87 4.46 8.43
N HIS A 99 4.98 5.33 7.45
CA HIS A 99 6.18 5.51 6.62
C HIS A 99 6.54 4.34 5.70
N TYR A 100 5.65 3.36 5.50
CA TYR A 100 5.82 2.34 4.47
C TYR A 100 5.72 2.93 3.07
N ALA A 101 5.08 4.08 2.93
CA ALA A 101 4.92 4.82 1.68
C ALA A 101 4.36 3.94 0.55
N PRO A 102 3.09 3.53 0.63
CA PRO A 102 2.46 2.75 -0.43
C PRO A 102 2.41 3.57 -1.73
N MET A 103 2.94 2.98 -2.80
CA MET A 103 3.06 3.58 -4.13
C MET A 103 2.17 2.83 -5.12
N GLY A 104 2.73 1.93 -5.92
CA GLY A 104 1.98 1.12 -6.86
C GLY A 104 0.97 0.23 -6.16
N LEU A 105 -0.23 0.17 -6.72
CA LEU A 105 -1.31 -0.72 -6.32
C LEU A 105 -1.81 -1.42 -7.58
N HIS A 106 -1.75 -2.75 -7.64
CA HIS A 106 -2.04 -3.52 -8.84
C HIS A 106 -2.74 -4.82 -8.52
N PHE A 107 -3.94 -5.05 -9.06
CA PHE A 107 -4.62 -6.34 -8.94
C PHE A 107 -4.03 -7.34 -9.93
N TYR A 108 -3.65 -8.50 -9.43
CA TYR A 108 -3.08 -9.56 -10.24
C TYR A 108 -4.19 -10.36 -10.95
N THR A 109 -4.22 -10.27 -12.28
CA THR A 109 -5.16 -11.02 -13.12
C THR A 109 -4.49 -12.14 -13.93
N GLY A 110 -3.17 -12.31 -13.75
CA GLY A 110 -2.40 -13.35 -14.42
C GLY A 110 -2.74 -14.76 -13.92
N GLN A 111 -2.21 -15.76 -14.63
CA GLN A 111 -2.40 -17.17 -14.31
C GLN A 111 -1.08 -17.89 -14.00
N GLN A 112 0.03 -17.16 -14.01
CA GLN A 112 1.36 -17.75 -13.78
C GLN A 112 1.61 -18.03 -12.30
N PHE A 113 1.18 -17.13 -11.41
CA PHE A 113 1.29 -17.36 -9.97
C PHE A 113 0.17 -18.28 -9.47
N PRO A 114 0.35 -18.94 -8.30
CA PRO A 114 -0.67 -19.77 -7.68
C PRO A 114 -2.04 -19.07 -7.62
N GLU A 115 -3.11 -19.86 -7.74
CA GLU A 115 -4.48 -19.35 -7.87
C GLU A 115 -4.90 -18.40 -6.75
N GLN A 116 -4.36 -18.59 -5.55
CA GLN A 116 -4.62 -17.71 -4.40
C GLN A 116 -4.25 -16.24 -4.62
N PHE A 117 -3.36 -15.94 -5.58
CA PHE A 117 -3.00 -14.57 -5.93
C PHE A 117 -3.92 -13.93 -6.97
N ARG A 118 -4.80 -14.71 -7.61
CA ARG A 118 -5.71 -14.17 -8.63
C ARG A 118 -6.71 -13.22 -7.99
N ASN A 119 -6.82 -12.03 -8.57
CA ASN A 119 -7.65 -10.92 -8.09
C ASN A 119 -7.22 -10.34 -6.73
N MET A 120 -6.04 -10.71 -6.21
CA MET A 120 -5.44 -10.06 -5.04
C MET A 120 -4.62 -8.84 -5.48
N ALA A 121 -4.48 -7.87 -4.58
CA ALA A 121 -3.70 -6.67 -4.89
C ALA A 121 -2.25 -6.83 -4.44
N PHE A 122 -1.32 -6.49 -5.34
CA PHE A 122 0.07 -6.20 -4.95
C PHE A 122 0.22 -4.73 -4.65
N VAL A 123 0.99 -4.43 -3.59
CA VAL A 123 1.26 -3.06 -3.11
C VAL A 123 2.77 -2.88 -2.99
N ALA A 124 3.30 -1.89 -3.70
CA ALA A 124 4.70 -1.52 -3.58
C ALA A 124 4.89 -0.55 -2.40
N PHE A 125 5.71 -0.92 -1.43
CA PHE A 125 6.09 -0.08 -0.30
C PHE A 125 7.47 0.50 -0.51
N ARG A 126 7.51 1.76 -0.96
CA ARG A 126 8.75 2.48 -1.27
C ARG A 126 9.56 2.81 -0.03
N ALA A 127 8.90 2.91 1.11
CA ALA A 127 9.40 3.45 2.36
C ALA A 127 9.85 4.91 2.32
N GLY A 128 9.76 5.57 3.45
CA GLY A 128 10.21 6.94 3.65
C GLY A 128 11.70 7.04 4.01
N LYS A 129 12.13 8.23 4.40
CA LYS A 129 13.45 8.45 5.02
C LYS A 129 13.43 7.95 6.46
N ALA A 130 13.51 6.67 6.65
CA ALA A 130 13.51 6.09 7.98
C ALA A 130 14.91 6.12 8.57
N LYS A 131 15.33 7.24 9.11
CA LYS A 131 16.58 7.31 9.89
C LYS A 131 16.61 6.36 11.10
N ASN A 132 15.49 5.78 11.47
CA ASN A 132 15.38 5.02 12.73
C ASN A 132 14.24 3.99 12.77
N SER A 133 13.73 3.47 11.67
CA SER A 133 12.77 2.38 11.75
C SER A 133 13.45 1.05 11.46
N SER A 134 13.12 0.06 12.26
CA SER A 134 13.66 -1.28 12.13
C SER A 134 13.10 -2.06 10.93
N HIS A 135 11.98 -1.59 10.35
CA HIS A 135 11.34 -2.22 9.17
C HIS A 135 10.47 -1.18 8.44
N PRO A 136 11.01 -0.40 7.54
CA PRO A 136 10.29 0.74 6.95
C PRO A 136 9.57 0.43 5.64
N GLY A 137 9.19 -0.79 5.37
CA GLY A 137 8.69 -1.20 4.06
C GLY A 137 9.84 -1.74 3.19
N TYR A 138 10.12 -1.16 2.04
CA TYR A 138 11.08 -1.67 1.05
C TYR A 138 10.74 -3.08 0.57
N ASN A 139 9.46 -3.32 0.31
CA ASN A 139 8.98 -4.60 -0.17
C ASN A 139 7.78 -4.43 -1.12
N VAL A 140 7.40 -5.50 -1.76
CA VAL A 140 6.07 -5.64 -2.36
C VAL A 140 5.28 -6.60 -1.50
N SER A 141 4.11 -6.17 -1.05
CA SER A 141 3.21 -7.01 -0.26
C SER A 141 2.00 -7.44 -1.10
N ALA A 142 1.41 -8.57 -0.72
CA ALA A 142 0.14 -9.03 -1.23
C ALA A 142 -0.97 -8.70 -0.23
N LEU A 143 -2.02 -8.04 -0.69
CA LEU A 143 -3.25 -7.76 0.04
C LEU A 143 -4.32 -8.74 -0.42
N PHE A 144 -4.72 -9.62 0.46
CA PHE A 144 -5.82 -10.57 0.29
C PHE A 144 -7.07 -10.00 0.94
N SER A 145 -8.16 -9.95 0.21
CA SER A 145 -9.46 -9.52 0.73
C SER A 145 -10.58 -10.16 -0.07
N GLU A 146 -11.78 -10.13 0.47
CA GLU A 146 -12.98 -10.32 -0.34
C GLU A 146 -13.13 -9.15 -1.34
N PRO A 147 -13.90 -9.33 -2.42
CA PRO A 147 -14.06 -8.29 -3.42
C PRO A 147 -14.59 -6.95 -2.89
N ASP A 148 -15.32 -6.95 -1.78
CA ASP A 148 -15.84 -5.75 -1.10
C ASP A 148 -14.84 -5.10 -0.14
N GLY A 149 -13.64 -5.69 0.01
CA GLY A 149 -12.58 -5.27 0.93
C GLY A 149 -12.67 -5.87 2.33
N SER A 150 -13.68 -6.68 2.63
CA SER A 150 -13.77 -7.36 3.92
C SER A 150 -12.69 -8.44 4.08
N ASN A 151 -12.45 -8.87 5.32
CA ASN A 151 -11.48 -9.92 5.67
C ASN A 151 -10.05 -9.64 5.17
N ALA A 152 -9.68 -8.37 5.06
CA ALA A 152 -8.39 -7.95 4.52
C ALA A 152 -7.22 -8.44 5.37
N ARG A 153 -6.23 -9.04 4.70
CA ARG A 153 -4.95 -9.46 5.28
C ARG A 153 -3.84 -9.07 4.33
N ILE A 154 -2.75 -8.51 4.85
CA ILE A 154 -1.60 -8.10 4.07
C ILE A 154 -0.35 -8.81 4.59
N GLY A 155 0.48 -9.27 3.67
CA GLY A 155 1.75 -9.93 3.98
C GLY A 155 2.81 -9.63 2.95
N GLU A 156 4.08 -9.71 3.34
CA GLU A 156 5.21 -9.53 2.42
C GLU A 156 5.18 -10.60 1.32
N PHE A 157 5.42 -10.17 0.09
CA PHE A 157 5.47 -11.04 -1.08
C PHE A 157 6.88 -11.05 -1.71
N VAL A 158 7.46 -9.87 -1.95
CA VAL A 158 8.85 -9.72 -2.41
C VAL A 158 9.58 -8.80 -1.46
N ASN A 159 10.69 -9.29 -0.91
CA ASN A 159 11.59 -8.52 -0.04
C ASN A 159 13.02 -8.53 -0.62
N GLY A 160 14.02 -8.11 0.19
CA GLY A 160 15.44 -8.07 -0.24
C GLY A 160 15.85 -6.73 -0.84
N PHE A 161 14.93 -5.76 -0.98
CA PHE A 161 15.28 -4.39 -1.37
C PHE A 161 16.15 -3.67 -0.33
N GLN A 162 16.10 -4.14 0.90
CA GLN A 162 17.01 -3.74 1.98
C GLN A 162 17.58 -5.00 2.63
N THR A 163 18.90 -5.13 2.64
CA THR A 163 19.63 -6.31 3.15
C THR A 163 20.16 -6.12 4.56
N GLY A 164 19.94 -4.96 5.17
CA GLY A 164 20.36 -4.63 6.53
C GLY A 164 19.66 -3.40 7.06
N THR A 165 20.09 -2.86 8.20
CA THR A 165 19.40 -1.79 8.93
C THR A 165 19.86 -0.38 8.57
N THR A 166 20.83 -0.23 7.68
CA THR A 166 21.42 1.07 7.30
C THR A 166 20.99 1.49 5.91
N GLU A 167 21.05 2.79 5.60
CA GLU A 167 20.83 3.28 4.24
C GLU A 167 21.80 2.69 3.21
N ARG A 168 22.99 2.27 3.64
CA ARG A 168 23.99 1.63 2.74
C ARG A 168 23.58 0.23 2.31
N SER A 169 22.73 -0.44 3.09
CA SER A 169 22.19 -1.76 2.78
C SER A 169 20.93 -1.70 1.91
N LEU A 170 20.47 -0.50 1.55
CA LEU A 170 19.35 -0.32 0.66
C LEU A 170 19.80 -0.57 -0.78
N TRP A 171 19.22 -1.59 -1.39
CA TRP A 171 19.46 -1.94 -2.78
C TRP A 171 18.51 -1.21 -3.73
N GLY A 172 17.22 -1.15 -3.41
CA GLY A 172 16.21 -0.51 -4.25
C GLY A 172 14.96 -0.08 -3.47
N ARG A 173 14.04 0.59 -4.18
CA ARG A 173 12.76 1.06 -3.62
C ARG A 173 11.64 0.74 -4.60
N PRO A 174 10.79 -0.24 -4.32
CA PRO A 174 9.70 -0.60 -5.22
C PRO A 174 8.68 0.54 -5.33
N VAL A 175 8.26 0.84 -6.56
CA VAL A 175 7.36 1.96 -6.87
C VAL A 175 6.22 1.53 -7.78
N GLY A 176 6.54 1.13 -9.02
CA GLY A 176 5.56 0.76 -10.02
C GLY A 176 5.32 -0.74 -10.06
N LEU A 177 4.10 -1.13 -10.36
CA LEU A 177 3.72 -2.54 -10.51
C LEU A 177 2.87 -2.72 -11.76
N THR A 178 3.13 -3.77 -12.52
CA THR A 178 2.28 -4.21 -13.62
C THR A 178 2.50 -5.70 -13.91
N THR A 179 1.62 -6.29 -14.70
CA THR A 179 1.68 -7.70 -15.10
C THR A 179 1.63 -7.80 -16.63
N ASP A 180 2.46 -8.65 -17.22
CA ASP A 180 2.37 -8.96 -18.65
C ASP A 180 1.28 -10.00 -18.95
N ARG A 181 1.14 -10.32 -20.26
CA ARG A 181 0.14 -11.30 -20.71
C ARG A 181 0.44 -12.72 -20.27
N GLU A 182 1.70 -13.03 -20.01
CA GLU A 182 2.17 -14.32 -19.50
C GLU A 182 1.95 -14.45 -17.99
N GLY A 183 1.56 -13.37 -17.30
CA GLY A 183 1.32 -13.33 -15.86
C GLY A 183 2.55 -13.03 -15.02
N SER A 184 3.66 -12.60 -15.62
CA SER A 184 4.85 -12.17 -14.88
C SER A 184 4.62 -10.80 -14.24
N LEU A 185 5.04 -10.61 -13.00
CA LEU A 185 4.96 -9.33 -12.31
C LEU A 185 6.22 -8.49 -12.58
N TYR A 186 6.02 -7.24 -12.98
CA TYR A 186 7.08 -6.26 -13.12
C TYR A 186 7.06 -5.29 -11.95
N ILE A 187 8.23 -5.01 -11.40
CA ILE A 187 8.42 -4.12 -10.25
C ILE A 187 9.45 -3.05 -10.65
N GLY A 188 9.02 -1.81 -10.73
CA GLY A 188 9.93 -0.67 -10.92
C GLY A 188 10.56 -0.22 -9.60
N SER A 189 11.84 0.11 -9.61
CA SER A 189 12.57 0.71 -8.50
C SER A 189 13.10 2.09 -8.91
N ASP A 190 12.89 3.12 -8.07
CA ASP A 190 13.20 4.52 -8.40
C ASP A 190 14.46 5.06 -7.74
N SER A 191 15.15 4.29 -6.95
CA SER A 191 16.25 4.81 -6.12
C SER A 191 17.24 3.71 -5.77
N ARG A 192 18.50 4.07 -5.69
CA ARG A 192 19.68 3.23 -5.48
C ARG A 192 19.97 2.35 -6.67
N THR A 193 19.07 1.46 -7.03
CA THR A 193 19.13 0.65 -8.23
C THR A 193 17.91 0.99 -9.07
N GLU A 194 18.10 1.76 -10.11
CA GLU A 194 17.07 2.26 -11.02
C GLU A 194 16.81 1.20 -12.09
N VAL A 195 16.02 0.19 -11.73
CA VAL A 195 15.75 -1.00 -12.56
C VAL A 195 14.28 -1.33 -12.62
N ILE A 196 13.95 -2.15 -13.61
CA ILE A 196 12.68 -2.88 -13.67
C ILE A 196 13.01 -4.36 -13.47
N LEU A 197 12.46 -4.94 -12.42
CA LEU A 197 12.55 -6.36 -12.14
C LEU A 197 11.40 -7.08 -12.81
N LYS A 198 11.68 -8.22 -13.45
CA LYS A 198 10.67 -9.19 -13.90
C LYS A 198 10.65 -10.36 -12.94
N MET A 199 9.50 -10.65 -12.37
CA MET A 199 9.29 -11.78 -11.49
C MET A 199 8.42 -12.82 -12.18
N THR A 200 8.93 -14.04 -12.28
CA THR A 200 8.21 -15.19 -12.83
C THR A 200 8.05 -16.27 -11.75
N TYR A 201 6.99 -17.05 -11.87
CA TYR A 201 6.79 -18.23 -11.04
C TYR A 201 7.05 -19.49 -11.86
N SER A 202 7.90 -20.38 -11.35
CA SER A 202 8.12 -21.70 -11.94
C SER A 202 8.05 -22.77 -10.87
N VAL A 203 7.33 -23.84 -11.16
CA VAL A 203 7.31 -25.03 -10.29
C VAL A 203 8.55 -25.85 -10.57
N LEU A 204 9.62 -25.63 -9.82
CA LEU A 204 10.75 -26.55 -9.79
C LEU A 204 10.41 -27.69 -8.81
N GLY A 205 9.78 -28.76 -9.30
CA GLY A 205 9.74 -30.11 -8.71
C GLY A 205 9.55 -30.24 -7.18
N GLY A 206 8.78 -29.40 -6.53
CA GLY A 206 8.55 -29.44 -5.10
C GLY A 206 7.07 -29.41 -4.75
N SER A 207 6.62 -30.36 -3.94
CA SER A 207 5.29 -30.34 -3.33
C SER A 207 5.20 -29.17 -2.34
N TRP A 208 4.23 -28.29 -2.53
CA TRP A 208 3.90 -27.26 -1.54
C TRP A 208 3.06 -27.93 -0.45
N GLU A 209 3.59 -28.05 0.75
CA GLU A 209 2.76 -28.35 1.92
C GLU A 209 1.98 -27.08 2.29
N HIS A 210 0.64 -27.23 2.40
CA HIS A 210 -0.29 -26.18 2.77
C HIS A 210 -0.19 -25.85 4.27
N ASN A 211 0.92 -25.29 4.68
CA ASN A 211 0.99 -24.58 5.93
C ASN A 211 1.14 -23.09 5.60
N LEU A 212 0.00 -22.37 5.58
CA LEU A 212 -0.01 -20.93 5.62
C LEU A 212 0.47 -20.51 7.02
N PRO A 213 1.74 -20.11 7.21
CA PRO A 213 2.11 -19.38 8.40
C PRO A 213 1.49 -18.00 8.30
N ASP A 214 1.29 -17.34 9.43
CA ASP A 214 0.82 -15.95 9.49
C ASP A 214 1.74 -14.95 8.77
N VAL A 215 2.81 -15.42 8.18
CA VAL A 215 3.77 -14.69 7.32
C VAL A 215 4.06 -15.56 6.10
N LEU A 216 3.59 -15.13 4.92
CA LEU A 216 3.93 -15.74 3.64
C LEU A 216 5.39 -15.40 3.29
N THR A 217 6.32 -16.29 3.58
CA THR A 217 7.64 -16.30 2.94
C THR A 217 7.48 -17.01 1.59
N ALA A 218 7.15 -16.26 0.55
CA ALA A 218 7.28 -16.77 -0.81
C ALA A 218 8.78 -16.92 -1.12
N GLY A 219 9.23 -18.16 -1.30
CA GLY A 219 10.59 -18.41 -1.80
C GLY A 219 10.70 -17.87 -3.22
N VAL A 220 11.42 -16.78 -3.42
CA VAL A 220 11.77 -16.26 -4.74
C VAL A 220 12.80 -17.21 -5.35
N THR A 221 12.42 -17.96 -6.38
CA THR A 221 13.31 -18.95 -7.00
C THR A 221 14.17 -18.39 -8.14
N SER A 222 13.88 -17.20 -8.66
CA SER A 222 14.81 -16.46 -9.52
C SER A 222 14.39 -14.99 -9.71
N LEU A 223 15.31 -14.07 -9.48
CA LEU A 223 15.30 -12.72 -10.00
C LEU A 223 16.21 -12.68 -11.23
N SER A 224 15.66 -12.49 -12.44
CA SER A 224 16.46 -12.14 -13.60
C SER A 224 16.51 -10.61 -13.72
N VAL A 225 17.70 -10.06 -13.75
CA VAL A 225 18.01 -8.64 -14.00
C VAL A 225 18.15 -8.43 -15.50
#